data_55924bd5ea1460799994e2b8e42b1e14
#
_entry.id   55924bd5ea1460799994e2b8e42b1e14
#
_cell.length_a   1.000
_cell.length_b   1.000
_cell.length_c   1.000
_cell.angle_alpha   90.00
_cell.angle_beta   90.00
_cell.angle_gamma   90.00
#
_symmetry.space_group_name_H-M   'P 1'
#
loop_
_entity.id
_entity.type
_entity.pdbx_description
1 polymer ?
#
loop_
_entity_poly.entity_id
_entity_poly.type
_entity_poly.pdbx_seq_one_letter_code
_entity_poly.pdbx_strand_id
1 'polypeptide(L)'
;NYDSYGNEFVAYDSRNYVMDVDAIETWLKGKSATDREIACWFTLAINEISARYGAQFSTNSLVVYFGSKSWYQNLGDDPNKIRSVFTSAEKSNFDNFGRKRNQYCKKLGISSSAKEYSYEDFNYIANNFAY
;
A
#
# COMPACT_ATOMS: atom_id res chain seq x y z
N ASN A 1 -14.94 0.81 -5.32
CA ASN A 1 -13.70 0.55 -4.63
C ASN A 1 -13.36 1.58 -3.57
N TYR A 2 -14.34 2.36 -3.22
CA TYR A 2 -14.25 3.30 -2.10
C TYR A 2 -15.07 2.76 -0.95
N ASP A 3 -14.60 3.00 0.27
CA ASP A 3 -15.41 2.76 1.44
C ASP A 3 -16.37 3.95 1.65
N SER A 4 -17.11 3.97 2.77
CA SER A 4 -18.02 5.06 3.09
C SER A 4 -17.31 6.39 3.37
N TYR A 5 -15.99 6.37 3.48
CA TYR A 5 -15.15 7.55 3.70
C TYR A 5 -14.43 8.01 2.43
N GLY A 6 -14.80 7.47 1.27
CA GLY A 6 -14.21 7.82 -0.01
C GLY A 6 -12.81 7.20 -0.15
N ASN A 7 -11.79 8.01 -0.35
CA ASN A 7 -10.43 7.56 -0.64
C ASN A 7 -9.60 7.23 0.60
N GLU A 8 -10.23 6.77 1.69
CA GLU A 8 -9.50 6.43 2.92
C GLU A 8 -8.58 5.22 2.75
N PHE A 9 -8.84 4.34 1.77
CA PHE A 9 -8.01 3.18 1.45
C PHE A 9 -7.52 3.23 0.02
N VAL A 10 -6.25 2.88 -0.21
CA VAL A 10 -5.70 2.79 -1.57
C VAL A 10 -6.12 1.47 -2.25
N ALA A 11 -6.25 0.40 -1.48
CA ALA A 11 -6.65 -0.92 -1.97
C ALA A 11 -7.72 -1.52 -1.04
N TYR A 12 -8.94 -0.97 -1.11
CA TYR A 12 -10.01 -1.29 -0.17
C TYR A 12 -10.31 -2.80 -0.11
N ASP A 13 -10.41 -3.46 -1.27
CA ASP A 13 -10.80 -4.86 -1.34
C ASP A 13 -9.67 -5.84 -0.97
N SER A 14 -8.48 -5.35 -0.69
CA SER A 14 -7.33 -6.22 -0.37
C SER A 14 -7.54 -7.06 0.90
N ARG A 15 -8.49 -6.71 1.74
CA ARG A 15 -8.83 -7.45 2.96
C ARG A 15 -9.76 -8.64 2.70
N ASN A 16 -10.52 -8.62 1.60
CA ASN A 16 -11.59 -9.58 1.35
C ASN A 16 -11.31 -10.52 0.18
N TYR A 17 -10.54 -10.07 -0.80
CA TYR A 17 -10.33 -10.80 -2.05
C TYR A 17 -8.86 -10.83 -2.43
N VAL A 18 -8.43 -11.90 -3.10
CA VAL A 18 -7.13 -11.92 -3.78
C VAL A 18 -7.26 -11.02 -5.00
N MET A 19 -6.52 -9.93 -5.02
CA MET A 19 -6.59 -8.93 -6.09
C MET A 19 -5.69 -9.32 -7.25
N ASP A 20 -6.14 -9.01 -8.46
CA ASP A 20 -5.37 -9.23 -9.68
C ASP A 20 -4.40 -8.07 -9.87
N VAL A 21 -3.12 -8.30 -9.54
CA VAL A 21 -2.09 -7.24 -9.62
C VAL A 21 -1.78 -6.81 -11.04
N ASP A 22 -1.98 -7.69 -12.03
CA ASP A 22 -1.80 -7.31 -13.43
C ASP A 22 -2.93 -6.39 -13.90
N ALA A 23 -4.15 -6.63 -13.45
CA ALA A 23 -5.28 -5.76 -13.73
C ALA A 23 -5.08 -4.38 -13.07
N ILE A 24 -4.58 -4.35 -11.83
CA ILE A 24 -4.26 -3.10 -11.14
C ILE A 24 -3.20 -2.32 -11.92
N GLU A 25 -2.12 -3.00 -12.32
CA GLU A 25 -1.06 -2.38 -13.12
C GLU A 25 -1.61 -1.76 -14.41
N THR A 26 -2.43 -2.50 -15.13
CA THR A 26 -3.07 -2.01 -16.37
C THR A 26 -3.94 -0.79 -16.10
N TRP A 27 -4.71 -0.83 -15.01
CA TRP A 27 -5.56 0.29 -14.61
C TRP A 27 -4.73 1.53 -14.25
N LEU A 28 -3.64 1.37 -13.52
CA LEU A 28 -2.73 2.47 -13.17
C LEU A 28 -2.12 3.09 -14.43
N LYS A 29 -1.65 2.26 -15.37
CA LYS A 29 -1.10 2.72 -16.64
C LYS A 29 -2.15 3.46 -17.47
N GLY A 30 -3.39 2.97 -17.45
CA GLY A 30 -4.52 3.61 -18.13
C GLY A 30 -4.83 5.00 -17.57
N LYS A 31 -4.48 5.25 -16.31
CA LYS A 31 -4.59 6.57 -15.67
C LYS A 31 -3.31 7.39 -15.80
N SER A 32 -2.39 6.95 -16.64
CA SER A 32 -1.11 7.61 -16.91
C SER A 32 -0.16 7.68 -15.71
N ALA A 33 -0.27 6.73 -14.78
CA ALA A 33 0.66 6.63 -13.66
C ALA A 33 2.07 6.34 -14.19
N THR A 34 3.05 7.04 -13.65
CA THR A 34 4.46 6.80 -13.96
C THR A 34 4.93 5.49 -13.28
N ASP A 35 6.07 4.96 -13.71
CA ASP A 35 6.66 3.78 -13.08
C ASP A 35 6.91 4.00 -11.58
N ARG A 36 7.35 5.21 -11.21
CA ARG A 36 7.58 5.55 -9.80
C ARG A 36 6.26 5.59 -9.03
N GLU A 37 5.21 6.12 -9.62
CA GLU A 37 3.88 6.15 -9.01
C GLU A 37 3.32 4.75 -8.83
N ILE A 38 3.55 3.85 -9.79
CA ILE A 38 3.13 2.44 -9.66
C ILE A 38 3.90 1.75 -8.52
N ALA A 39 5.21 1.94 -8.44
CA ALA A 39 6.01 1.41 -7.33
C ALA A 39 5.51 1.95 -5.98
N CYS A 40 5.19 3.23 -5.92
CA CYS A 40 4.64 3.89 -4.72
C CYS A 40 3.28 3.30 -4.34
N TRP A 41 2.41 3.07 -5.33
CA TRP A 41 1.09 2.48 -5.11
C TRP A 41 1.19 1.13 -4.41
N PHE A 42 2.02 0.23 -4.95
CA PHE A 42 2.19 -1.11 -4.36
C PHE A 42 2.85 -1.04 -2.98
N THR A 43 3.79 -0.12 -2.78
CA THR A 43 4.41 0.10 -1.47
C THR A 43 3.37 0.54 -0.44
N LEU A 44 2.51 1.48 -0.82
CA LEU A 44 1.45 1.96 0.06
C LEU A 44 0.44 0.84 0.37
N ALA A 45 0.03 0.09 -0.66
CA ALA A 45 -0.94 -0.98 -0.51
C ALA A 45 -0.47 -2.09 0.44
N ILE A 46 0.81 -2.48 0.37
CA ILE A 46 1.40 -3.45 1.28
C ILE A 46 1.30 -2.95 2.73
N ASN A 47 1.70 -1.72 2.95
CA ASN A 47 1.73 -1.16 4.30
C ASN A 47 0.32 -0.89 4.84
N GLU A 48 -0.63 -0.62 3.97
CA GLU A 48 -2.04 -0.47 4.35
C GLU A 48 -2.60 -1.76 4.95
N ILE A 49 -2.24 -2.92 4.40
CA ILE A 49 -2.66 -4.21 4.97
C ILE A 49 -2.19 -4.32 6.43
N SER A 50 -0.92 -4.03 6.69
CA SER A 50 -0.36 -4.07 8.04
C SER A 50 -0.98 -3.00 8.95
N ALA A 51 -1.22 -1.80 8.41
CA ALA A 51 -1.79 -0.68 9.16
C ALA A 51 -3.18 -0.99 9.70
N ARG A 52 -3.97 -1.76 8.96
CA ARG A 52 -5.32 -2.16 9.41
C ARG A 52 -5.29 -3.01 10.68
N TYR A 53 -4.16 -3.66 10.96
CA TYR A 53 -3.95 -4.45 12.18
C TYR A 53 -3.17 -3.69 13.25
N GLY A 54 -2.94 -2.39 13.07
CA GLY A 54 -2.29 -1.57 14.08
C GLY A 54 -0.78 -1.61 14.07
N ALA A 55 -0.15 -1.91 12.92
CA ALA A 55 1.29 -1.93 12.81
C ALA A 55 1.90 -0.60 13.23
N GLN A 56 3.01 -0.65 13.96
CA GLN A 56 3.80 0.50 14.33
C GLN A 56 4.91 0.68 13.31
N PHE A 57 4.85 1.78 12.56
CA PHE A 57 5.85 2.08 11.52
C PHE A 57 6.99 2.90 12.10
N SER A 58 8.20 2.67 11.56
CA SER A 58 9.39 3.47 11.89
C SER A 58 9.71 4.51 10.81
N THR A 59 9.24 4.28 9.58
CA THR A 59 9.45 5.22 8.47
C THR A 59 8.52 6.42 8.62
N ASN A 60 9.10 7.62 8.73
CA ASN A 60 8.34 8.83 9.05
C ASN A 60 7.19 9.10 8.06
N SER A 61 7.40 8.90 6.77
CA SER A 61 6.35 9.12 5.75
C SER A 61 5.12 8.24 5.99
N LEU A 62 5.32 6.99 6.42
CA LEU A 62 4.23 6.08 6.76
C LEU A 62 3.57 6.45 8.09
N VAL A 63 4.37 6.87 9.07
CA VAL A 63 3.84 7.34 10.38
C VAL A 63 2.89 8.51 10.16
N VAL A 64 3.29 9.49 9.37
CA VAL A 64 2.47 10.66 9.08
C VAL A 64 1.25 10.29 8.25
N TYR A 65 1.43 9.49 7.20
CA TYR A 65 0.34 9.10 6.31
C TYR A 65 -0.76 8.35 7.08
N PHE A 66 -0.41 7.27 7.75
CA PHE A 66 -1.41 6.46 8.46
C PHE A 66 -1.95 7.19 9.69
N GLY A 67 -1.13 7.99 10.35
CA GLY A 67 -1.57 8.81 11.48
C GLY A 67 -2.65 9.82 11.12
N SER A 68 -2.78 10.18 9.84
CA SER A 68 -3.84 11.07 9.35
C SER A 68 -5.16 10.34 9.04
N LYS A 69 -5.17 9.00 9.06
CA LYS A 69 -6.35 8.21 8.71
C LYS A 69 -7.21 7.96 9.95
N SER A 70 -8.52 8.17 9.78
CA SER A 70 -9.48 8.01 10.89
C SER A 70 -9.56 6.58 11.43
N TRP A 71 -9.29 5.59 10.57
CA TRP A 71 -9.38 4.17 10.89
C TRP A 71 -8.11 3.59 11.51
N TYR A 72 -6.97 4.31 11.42
CA TYR A 72 -5.70 3.78 11.91
C TYR A 72 -5.55 3.99 13.42
N GLN A 73 -5.12 2.94 14.10
CA GLN A 73 -4.74 2.98 15.51
C GLN A 73 -3.43 2.22 15.68
N ASN A 74 -2.38 2.90 16.14
CA ASN A 74 -1.10 2.25 16.43
C ASN A 74 -1.28 1.35 17.67
N LEU A 75 -1.21 0.04 17.45
CA LEU A 75 -1.30 -0.96 18.52
C LEU A 75 0.08 -1.49 18.94
N GLY A 76 1.16 -0.93 18.39
CA GLY A 76 2.52 -1.31 18.72
C GLY A 76 3.01 -2.59 18.04
N ASP A 77 2.24 -3.13 17.08
CA ASP A 77 2.59 -4.39 16.43
C ASP A 77 3.73 -4.20 15.43
N ASP A 78 4.66 -5.15 15.41
CA ASP A 78 5.81 -5.14 14.51
C ASP A 78 5.34 -5.50 13.08
N PRO A 79 5.51 -4.59 12.10
CA PRO A 79 5.12 -4.87 10.71
C PRO A 79 5.79 -6.11 10.12
N ASN A 80 6.95 -6.50 10.63
CA ASN A 80 7.68 -7.68 10.14
C ASN A 80 7.10 -8.99 10.69
N LYS A 81 6.26 -8.94 11.72
CA LYS A 81 5.70 -10.12 12.39
C LYS A 81 4.18 -10.22 12.25
N ILE A 82 3.53 -9.13 11.87
CA ILE A 82 2.07 -9.02 11.87
C ILE A 82 1.39 -9.92 10.81
N ARG A 83 2.15 -10.36 9.81
CA ARG A 83 1.62 -11.20 8.72
C ARG A 83 0.91 -12.46 9.23
N SER A 84 1.27 -12.95 10.40
CA SER A 84 0.67 -14.17 10.97
C SER A 84 -0.83 -14.01 11.26
N VAL A 85 -1.32 -12.79 11.45
CA VAL A 85 -2.75 -12.53 11.73
C VAL A 85 -3.55 -12.21 10.47
N PHE A 86 -2.91 -12.10 9.32
CA PHE A 86 -3.60 -11.83 8.06
C PHE A 86 -4.51 -12.97 7.65
N THR A 87 -5.61 -12.64 6.96
CA THR A 87 -6.42 -13.64 6.26
C THR A 87 -5.61 -14.24 5.10
N SER A 88 -6.11 -15.35 4.52
CA SER A 88 -5.47 -15.94 3.33
C SER A 88 -5.41 -14.94 2.17
N ALA A 89 -6.48 -14.19 1.95
CA ALA A 89 -6.52 -13.17 0.90
C ALA A 89 -5.48 -12.09 1.15
N GLU A 90 -5.37 -11.60 2.39
CA GLU A 90 -4.39 -10.58 2.76
C GLU A 90 -2.95 -11.07 2.58
N LYS A 91 -2.65 -12.31 2.95
CA LYS A 91 -1.33 -12.90 2.74
C LYS A 91 -0.97 -12.94 1.26
N SER A 92 -1.91 -13.39 0.43
CA SER A 92 -1.71 -13.44 -1.03
C SER A 92 -1.50 -12.04 -1.61
N ASN A 93 -2.31 -11.07 -1.19
CA ASN A 93 -2.18 -9.69 -1.66
C ASN A 93 -0.86 -9.08 -1.21
N PHE A 94 -0.48 -9.28 0.03
CA PHE A 94 0.79 -8.79 0.57
C PHE A 94 1.96 -9.29 -0.28
N ASP A 95 1.99 -10.59 -0.58
CA ASP A 95 3.06 -11.21 -1.37
C ASP A 95 3.02 -10.74 -2.83
N ASN A 96 1.83 -10.67 -3.43
CA ASN A 96 1.66 -10.27 -4.83
C ASN A 96 1.99 -8.79 -5.04
N PHE A 97 1.56 -7.93 -4.12
CA PHE A 97 1.92 -6.51 -4.14
C PHE A 97 3.43 -6.34 -4.00
N GLY A 98 4.06 -7.13 -3.13
CA GLY A 98 5.51 -7.11 -2.93
C GLY A 98 6.28 -7.46 -4.21
N ARG A 99 5.83 -8.47 -4.94
CA ARG A 99 6.46 -8.84 -6.21
C ARG A 99 6.37 -7.73 -7.25
N LYS A 100 5.20 -7.11 -7.41
CA LYS A 100 5.01 -5.99 -8.33
C LYS A 100 5.87 -4.79 -7.93
N ARG A 101 5.85 -4.42 -6.65
CA ARG A 101 6.72 -3.35 -6.13
C ARG A 101 8.18 -3.63 -6.51
N ASN A 102 8.65 -4.84 -6.24
CA ASN A 102 10.06 -5.19 -6.51
C ASN A 102 10.40 -5.12 -7.99
N GLN A 103 9.49 -5.53 -8.88
CA GLN A 103 9.66 -5.38 -10.33
C GLN A 103 9.89 -3.92 -10.72
N TYR A 104 9.04 -3.02 -10.24
CA TYR A 104 9.13 -1.60 -10.58
C TYR A 104 10.33 -0.92 -9.93
N CYS A 105 10.65 -1.26 -8.69
CA CYS A 105 11.84 -0.73 -8.02
C CYS A 105 13.12 -1.16 -8.74
N LYS A 106 13.20 -2.41 -9.18
CA LYS A 106 14.33 -2.90 -9.96
C LYS A 106 14.45 -2.14 -11.29
N LYS A 107 13.35 -1.96 -11.99
CA LYS A 107 13.32 -1.21 -13.25
C LYS A 107 13.79 0.23 -13.06
N LEU A 108 13.43 0.85 -11.94
CA LEU A 108 13.79 2.24 -11.63
C LEU A 108 15.19 2.37 -11.00
N GLY A 109 15.81 1.27 -10.58
CA GLY A 109 17.09 1.32 -9.87
C GLY A 109 16.99 1.93 -8.48
N ILE A 110 15.85 1.77 -7.80
CA ILE A 110 15.63 2.28 -6.44
C ILE A 110 15.41 1.14 -5.45
N SER A 111 15.57 1.45 -4.16
CA SER A 111 15.27 0.53 -3.08
C SER A 111 13.77 0.23 -3.02
N SER A 112 13.40 -0.95 -2.51
CA SER A 112 12.00 -1.31 -2.23
C SER A 112 11.49 -0.73 -0.92
N SER A 113 12.30 0.07 -0.22
CA SER A 113 11.93 0.67 1.06
C SER A 113 10.91 1.81 0.89
N ALA A 114 10.00 1.90 1.85
CA ALA A 114 9.06 3.04 1.93
C ALA A 114 9.77 4.39 2.13
N LYS A 115 11.04 4.38 2.54
CA LYS A 115 11.87 5.58 2.67
C LYS A 115 12.10 6.31 1.36
N GLU A 116 11.88 5.64 0.22
CA GLU A 116 11.98 6.26 -1.11
C GLU A 116 10.89 7.32 -1.35
N TYR A 117 9.85 7.34 -0.53
CA TYR A 117 8.67 8.18 -0.75
C TYR A 117 8.43 9.11 0.44
N SER A 118 7.95 10.32 0.14
CA SER A 118 7.51 11.28 1.14
C SER A 118 6.04 11.03 1.52
N TYR A 119 5.59 11.70 2.59
CA TYR A 119 4.18 11.72 2.95
C TYR A 119 3.32 12.24 1.77
N GLU A 120 3.79 13.29 1.11
CA GLU A 120 3.09 13.89 -0.03
C GLU A 120 2.95 12.91 -1.19
N ASP A 121 3.96 12.08 -1.43
CA ASP A 121 3.90 11.01 -2.44
C ASP A 121 2.76 10.04 -2.13
N PHE A 122 2.69 9.55 -0.91
CA PHE A 122 1.64 8.62 -0.50
C PHE A 122 0.25 9.26 -0.56
N ASN A 123 0.15 10.51 -0.12
CA ASN A 123 -1.11 11.23 -0.14
C ASN A 123 -1.61 11.46 -1.57
N TYR A 124 -0.69 11.79 -2.48
CA TYR A 124 -1.01 11.94 -3.90
C TYR A 124 -1.55 10.62 -4.49
N ILE A 125 -0.89 9.51 -4.19
CA ILE A 125 -1.32 8.18 -4.66
C ILE A 125 -2.72 7.86 -4.14
N ALA A 126 -2.97 8.05 -2.85
CA ALA A 126 -4.27 7.76 -2.27
C ALA A 126 -5.39 8.63 -2.85
N ASN A 127 -5.09 9.89 -3.14
CA ASN A 127 -6.09 10.83 -3.67
C ASN A 127 -6.39 10.62 -5.16
N ASN A 128 -5.44 10.09 -5.92
CA ASN A 128 -5.57 10.00 -7.38
C ASN A 128 -5.73 8.57 -7.88
N PHE A 129 -5.30 7.56 -7.14
CA PHE A 129 -5.24 6.18 -7.59
C PHE A 129 -5.84 5.19 -6.57
N ALA A 130 -6.84 5.59 -5.81
CA ALA A 130 -7.55 4.64 -4.94
C ALA A 130 -8.30 3.61 -5.79
N TYR A 131 -8.05 2.33 -5.50
CA TYR A 131 -8.57 1.22 -6.29
C TYR A 131 -9.70 0.50 -5.56
#